data_0ad82abc12624e21bb640e4e19761a22
#
_entry.id   0ad82abc12624e21bb640e4e19761a22
#
_cell.length_a   1.000
_cell.length_b   1.000
_cell.length_c   1.000
_cell.angle_alpha   90.00
_cell.angle_beta   90.00
_cell.angle_gamma   90.00
#
_symmetry.space_group_name_H-M   'P 1'
#
loop_
_entity.id
_entity.type
_entity.pdbx_description
1 polymer ?
#
loop_
_entity_poly.entity_id
_entity_poly.type
_entity_poly.pdbx_seq_one_letter_code
_entity_poly.pdbx_strand_id
1 'polypeptide(L)'
;MKALLITGDRSGSGKTSITLALAALLSQNQRVQTFKVGMDYIDPSYLAAVSGRPCRNLDSFAMDPHQIRQIFRFGCRGADIALVEGVRGLYEGADALTDVGSTASVAKILSLPVVLVVSAQSITRSAAAIVRGFQSFDRDITIAGVILNNVKGGSHTHKASTAIEHYCGIPVIGAIPRMEEMHLTMRHLGLVPYREGSVQGEFEARIATITERIGTHVDLGLLQSLMKEVTFPSGKITIFDKKPATDVRIGIALDEAFNFYYADLFDILPALGAEVVPFSPLHDRLPDADGYMLGGGYPELFVQQLEANDRMREAILDVSRNGIPLYSECGGLMYLTERMVLKKGWQGATHDSRYAMCGVFHGETRMPADRVVSYVEGKSAADSPVGSATFRGHEFHYSDVVLDKNTRYAYVLKRGIGIQDNLDGAVTSRTLGSYTHLHPVASLGMIRHFVDQCRKKT
;
A
#
# COMPACT_ATOMS: atom_id res chain seq x y z
N MET A 1 22.20 -12.86 -0.79
CA MET A 1 21.53 -11.58 -0.54
C MET A 1 21.13 -11.53 0.94
N LYS A 2 21.26 -10.39 1.60
CA LYS A 2 20.89 -10.24 3.01
C LYS A 2 19.48 -9.66 3.17
N ALA A 3 18.74 -10.06 4.19
CA ALA A 3 17.37 -9.57 4.43
C ALA A 3 17.05 -9.43 5.92
N LEU A 4 16.18 -8.46 6.24
CA LEU A 4 15.75 -8.13 7.59
C LEU A 4 14.33 -7.55 7.57
N LEU A 5 13.59 -7.75 8.65
CA LEU A 5 12.30 -7.11 8.87
C LEU A 5 12.39 -6.10 10.00
N ILE A 6 11.86 -4.88 9.78
CA ILE A 6 11.81 -3.80 10.77
C ILE A 6 10.35 -3.56 11.15
N THR A 7 10.02 -3.59 12.42
CA THR A 7 8.65 -3.34 12.90
C THR A 7 8.65 -2.59 14.22
N GLY A 8 7.49 -2.13 14.64
CA GLY A 8 7.34 -1.42 15.92
C GLY A 8 6.75 -2.29 17.03
N ASP A 9 6.93 -1.86 18.27
CA ASP A 9 6.20 -2.37 19.42
C ASP A 9 4.71 -2.00 19.36
N ARG A 10 4.37 -0.94 18.60
CA ARG A 10 3.01 -0.44 18.37
C ARG A 10 2.97 0.51 17.17
N SER A 11 1.74 0.92 16.81
CA SER A 11 1.55 2.03 15.88
C SER A 11 2.13 3.32 16.47
N GLY A 12 2.80 4.13 15.64
CA GLY A 12 3.41 5.39 16.08
C GLY A 12 4.76 5.25 16.80
N SER A 13 5.38 4.05 16.83
CA SER A 13 6.73 3.85 17.39
C SER A 13 7.85 4.56 16.62
N GLY A 14 7.57 5.07 15.42
CA GLY A 14 8.55 5.72 14.53
C GLY A 14 9.17 4.78 13.49
N LYS A 15 8.65 3.54 13.35
CA LYS A 15 9.22 2.53 12.44
C LYS A 15 9.36 3.04 10.99
N THR A 16 8.38 3.76 10.45
CA THR A 16 8.40 4.21 9.05
C THR A 16 9.52 5.20 8.79
N SER A 17 9.67 6.25 9.62
CA SER A 17 10.77 7.21 9.51
C SER A 17 12.14 6.53 9.64
N ILE A 18 12.25 5.57 10.55
CA ILE A 18 13.47 4.80 10.77
C ILE A 18 13.76 3.90 9.56
N THR A 19 12.78 3.18 9.04
CA THR A 19 12.96 2.30 7.88
C THR A 19 13.31 3.09 6.62
N LEU A 20 12.66 4.24 6.39
CA LEU A 20 12.99 5.14 5.28
C LEU A 20 14.43 5.62 5.34
N ALA A 21 14.88 6.09 6.50
CA ALA A 21 16.26 6.55 6.67
C ALA A 21 17.29 5.42 6.50
N LEU A 22 17.01 4.24 7.05
CA LEU A 22 17.87 3.07 6.88
C LEU A 22 17.92 2.60 5.43
N ALA A 23 16.79 2.61 4.73
CA ALA A 23 16.75 2.33 3.30
C ALA A 23 17.57 3.34 2.50
N ALA A 24 17.43 4.64 2.79
CA ALA A 24 18.20 5.71 2.15
C ALA A 24 19.71 5.56 2.40
N LEU A 25 20.13 5.33 3.65
CA LEU A 25 21.55 5.13 4.02
C LEU A 25 22.17 3.92 3.32
N LEU A 26 21.47 2.80 3.32
CA LEU A 26 21.95 1.57 2.69
C LEU A 26 21.98 1.69 1.16
N SER A 27 21.03 2.44 0.58
CA SER A 27 20.96 2.65 -0.87
C SER A 27 22.10 3.49 -1.44
N GLN A 28 22.86 4.19 -0.62
CA GLN A 28 24.05 4.94 -1.06
C GLN A 28 25.14 4.02 -1.66
N ASN A 29 25.25 2.79 -1.16
CA ASN A 29 26.32 1.87 -1.53
C ASN A 29 25.84 0.48 -1.98
N GLN A 30 24.55 0.20 -1.91
CA GLN A 30 23.98 -1.13 -2.15
C GLN A 30 22.63 -1.02 -2.86
N ARG A 31 22.25 -2.04 -3.61
CA ARG A 31 20.92 -2.12 -4.22
C ARG A 31 19.93 -2.65 -3.20
N VAL A 32 19.14 -1.76 -2.63
CA VAL A 32 18.16 -2.07 -1.60
C VAL A 32 16.80 -2.32 -2.22
N GLN A 33 16.21 -3.48 -1.96
CA GLN A 33 14.81 -3.77 -2.26
C GLN A 33 13.98 -3.58 -1.01
N THR A 34 12.96 -2.75 -1.09
CA THR A 34 12.03 -2.51 0.00
C THR A 34 10.72 -3.26 -0.20
N PHE A 35 10.14 -3.70 0.92
CA PHE A 35 8.82 -4.31 1.00
C PHE A 35 8.03 -3.71 2.15
N LYS A 36 6.71 -3.67 1.99
CA LYS A 36 5.77 -3.23 3.02
C LYS A 36 4.84 -4.37 3.40
N VAL A 37 4.73 -4.68 4.68
CA VAL A 37 3.68 -5.59 5.17
C VAL A 37 2.34 -4.86 5.18
N GLY A 38 1.28 -5.56 4.73
CA GLY A 38 -0.06 -5.00 4.68
C GLY A 38 -0.39 -4.33 3.35
N MET A 39 -1.66 -4.02 3.19
CA MET A 39 -2.23 -3.40 1.99
C MET A 39 -2.18 -1.87 2.14
N ASP A 40 -1.04 -1.28 1.88
CA ASP A 40 -0.73 0.15 2.03
C ASP A 40 -0.20 0.70 0.70
N TYR A 41 -0.59 1.89 0.31
CA TYR A 41 -0.12 2.57 -0.91
C TYR A 41 0.84 3.73 -0.60
N ILE A 42 0.77 4.29 0.62
CA ILE A 42 1.47 5.52 0.99
C ILE A 42 2.92 5.22 1.36
N ASP A 43 3.16 4.40 2.39
CA ASP A 43 4.52 4.04 2.81
C ASP A 43 5.35 3.41 1.66
N PRO A 44 4.78 2.51 0.80
CA PRO A 44 5.48 1.99 -0.37
C PRO A 44 5.97 3.03 -1.35
N SER A 45 5.23 4.13 -1.57
CA SER A 45 5.65 5.19 -2.48
C SER A 45 6.93 5.88 -2.00
N TYR A 46 7.02 6.14 -0.70
CA TYR A 46 8.20 6.75 -0.08
C TYR A 46 9.39 5.77 0.00
N LEU A 47 9.13 4.51 0.32
CA LEU A 47 10.15 3.46 0.32
C LEU A 47 10.73 3.25 -1.09
N ALA A 48 9.91 3.32 -2.12
CA ALA A 48 10.34 3.27 -3.51
C ALA A 48 11.20 4.48 -3.88
N ALA A 49 10.80 5.68 -3.46
CA ALA A 49 11.55 6.91 -3.71
C ALA A 49 12.97 6.87 -3.13
N VAL A 50 13.15 6.43 -1.89
CA VAL A 50 14.47 6.39 -1.24
C VAL A 50 15.34 5.22 -1.70
N SER A 51 14.75 4.11 -2.16
CA SER A 51 15.51 2.94 -2.64
C SER A 51 15.78 2.94 -4.14
N GLY A 52 15.08 3.81 -4.90
CA GLY A 52 15.12 3.83 -6.35
C GLY A 52 14.54 2.57 -7.02
N ARG A 53 13.78 1.74 -6.28
CA ARG A 53 13.19 0.49 -6.74
C ARG A 53 11.72 0.40 -6.29
N PRO A 54 10.81 -0.18 -7.10
CA PRO A 54 9.43 -0.36 -6.69
C PRO A 54 9.32 -1.11 -5.36
N CYS A 55 8.68 -0.51 -4.36
CA CYS A 55 8.35 -1.21 -3.11
C CYS A 55 7.15 -2.11 -3.33
N ARG A 56 7.19 -3.34 -2.78
CA ARG A 56 6.12 -4.35 -2.97
C ARG A 56 5.43 -4.68 -1.66
N ASN A 57 4.14 -4.95 -1.75
CA ASN A 57 3.35 -5.29 -0.58
C ASN A 57 3.32 -6.79 -0.32
N LEU A 58 3.36 -7.16 0.95
CA LEU A 58 3.29 -8.54 1.44
C LEU A 58 2.19 -8.61 2.49
N ASP A 59 1.11 -9.34 2.22
CA ASP A 59 -0.03 -9.41 3.14
C ASP A 59 -0.57 -10.84 3.26
N SER A 60 -0.48 -11.42 4.46
CA SER A 60 -0.90 -12.79 4.71
C SER A 60 -2.41 -12.97 4.89
N PHE A 61 -3.19 -11.87 4.94
CA PHE A 61 -4.64 -11.96 4.86
C PHE A 61 -5.09 -12.17 3.41
N ALA A 62 -4.53 -11.40 2.48
CA ALA A 62 -4.93 -11.46 1.08
C ALA A 62 -4.24 -12.59 0.31
N MET A 63 -3.01 -12.95 0.67
CA MET A 63 -2.13 -13.85 -0.06
C MET A 63 -1.83 -15.12 0.74
N ASP A 64 -1.69 -16.22 0.02
CA ASP A 64 -1.12 -17.43 0.59
C ASP A 64 0.42 -17.33 0.75
N PRO A 65 1.05 -18.23 1.55
CA PRO A 65 2.49 -18.20 1.77
C PRO A 65 3.32 -18.39 0.49
N HIS A 66 2.79 -19.08 -0.53
CA HIS A 66 3.48 -19.25 -1.81
C HIS A 66 3.54 -17.94 -2.57
N GLN A 67 2.42 -17.21 -2.65
CA GLN A 67 2.32 -15.91 -3.30
C GLN A 67 3.26 -14.89 -2.65
N ILE A 68 3.31 -14.82 -1.31
CA ILE A 68 4.23 -13.95 -0.57
C ILE A 68 5.69 -14.26 -0.92
N ARG A 69 6.08 -15.55 -0.94
CA ARG A 69 7.45 -15.94 -1.32
C ARG A 69 7.77 -15.62 -2.79
N GLN A 70 6.81 -15.74 -3.69
CA GLN A 70 6.98 -15.39 -5.11
C GLN A 70 7.23 -13.89 -5.29
N ILE A 71 6.44 -13.01 -4.66
CA ILE A 71 6.63 -11.56 -4.69
C ILE A 71 7.99 -11.20 -4.09
N PHE A 72 8.31 -11.73 -2.90
CA PHE A 72 9.57 -11.46 -2.24
C PHE A 72 10.76 -11.86 -3.11
N ARG A 73 10.74 -13.06 -3.67
CA ARG A 73 11.78 -13.55 -4.57
C ARG A 73 11.90 -12.72 -5.84
N PHE A 74 10.77 -12.30 -6.44
CA PHE A 74 10.76 -11.48 -7.64
C PHE A 74 11.36 -10.11 -7.38
N GLY A 75 10.92 -9.42 -6.32
CA GLY A 75 11.45 -8.12 -5.93
C GLY A 75 12.95 -8.15 -5.63
N CYS A 76 13.43 -9.22 -5.01
CA CYS A 76 14.83 -9.40 -4.65
C CYS A 76 15.78 -9.60 -5.84
N ARG A 77 15.28 -9.77 -7.06
CA ARG A 77 16.15 -9.92 -8.25
C ARG A 77 17.08 -8.71 -8.41
N GLY A 78 18.38 -8.98 -8.43
CA GLY A 78 19.41 -7.96 -8.57
C GLY A 78 19.59 -7.04 -7.35
N ALA A 79 18.98 -7.34 -6.20
CA ALA A 79 19.20 -6.64 -4.96
C ALA A 79 20.32 -7.27 -4.13
N ASP A 80 21.04 -6.44 -3.37
CA ASP A 80 22.07 -6.85 -2.42
C ASP A 80 21.47 -7.03 -1.02
N ILE A 81 20.48 -6.18 -0.68
CA ILE A 81 19.73 -6.18 0.58
C ILE A 81 18.23 -6.10 0.32
N ALA A 82 17.44 -6.80 1.16
CA ALA A 82 16.00 -6.61 1.28
C ALA A 82 15.63 -6.11 2.67
N LEU A 83 14.88 -5.01 2.72
CA LEU A 83 14.27 -4.47 3.93
C LEU A 83 12.75 -4.63 3.84
N VAL A 84 12.17 -5.29 4.85
CA VAL A 84 10.72 -5.42 4.98
C VAL A 84 10.24 -4.52 6.11
N GLU A 85 9.40 -3.53 5.80
CA GLU A 85 8.76 -2.72 6.83
C GLU A 85 7.45 -3.37 7.28
N GLY A 86 7.28 -3.54 8.58
CA GLY A 86 6.06 -4.04 9.21
C GLY A 86 4.90 -3.04 9.18
N VAL A 87 3.69 -3.54 9.40
CA VAL A 87 2.48 -2.75 9.57
C VAL A 87 2.10 -2.68 11.05
N ARG A 88 1.69 -1.52 11.54
CA ARG A 88 1.31 -1.31 12.96
C ARG A 88 2.43 -1.77 13.92
N GLY A 89 2.14 -2.70 14.86
CA GLY A 89 3.11 -3.43 15.64
C GLY A 89 3.38 -4.82 15.06
N LEU A 90 4.16 -5.65 15.78
CA LEU A 90 4.59 -6.97 15.27
C LEU A 90 3.42 -7.96 15.16
N TYR A 91 2.53 -7.97 16.15
CA TYR A 91 1.49 -9.01 16.31
C TYR A 91 0.07 -8.56 15.93
N GLU A 92 -0.15 -7.30 15.57
CA GLU A 92 -1.45 -6.80 15.16
C GLU A 92 -1.83 -7.30 13.76
N GLY A 93 -2.86 -8.16 13.70
CA GLY A 93 -3.34 -8.80 12.48
C GLY A 93 -4.81 -8.47 12.15
N ALA A 94 -5.42 -9.38 11.41
CA ALA A 94 -6.81 -9.27 10.97
C ALA A 94 -7.82 -9.62 12.07
N ASP A 95 -7.40 -10.34 13.09
CA ASP A 95 -8.19 -10.70 14.29
C ASP A 95 -7.29 -10.85 15.52
N ALA A 96 -7.90 -11.11 16.69
CA ALA A 96 -7.21 -11.11 17.98
C ALA A 96 -6.50 -12.44 18.31
N LEU A 97 -6.82 -13.54 17.64
CA LEU A 97 -6.39 -14.88 18.04
C LEU A 97 -5.46 -15.55 17.04
N THR A 98 -5.29 -14.97 15.86
CA THR A 98 -4.41 -15.47 14.81
C THR A 98 -3.42 -14.40 14.36
N ASP A 99 -2.35 -14.81 13.70
CA ASP A 99 -1.36 -13.91 13.14
C ASP A 99 -1.64 -13.51 11.68
N VAL A 100 -2.75 -13.95 11.11
CA VAL A 100 -3.14 -13.63 9.73
C VAL A 100 -3.25 -12.10 9.54
N GLY A 101 -2.58 -11.57 8.52
CA GLY A 101 -2.51 -10.14 8.26
C GLY A 101 -1.54 -9.37 9.17
N SER A 102 -0.79 -10.07 10.05
CA SER A 102 0.20 -9.43 10.92
C SER A 102 1.60 -9.41 10.30
N THR A 103 2.44 -8.55 10.87
CA THR A 103 3.88 -8.53 10.56
C THR A 103 4.57 -9.84 10.96
N ALA A 104 4.16 -10.45 12.08
CA ALA A 104 4.67 -11.72 12.57
C ALA A 104 4.46 -12.86 11.56
N SER A 105 3.29 -12.94 10.95
CA SER A 105 3.00 -13.92 9.92
C SER A 105 3.95 -13.83 8.74
N VAL A 106 4.21 -12.63 8.22
CA VAL A 106 5.15 -12.42 7.11
C VAL A 106 6.59 -12.76 7.53
N ALA A 107 7.00 -12.37 8.75
CA ALA A 107 8.31 -12.71 9.29
C ALA A 107 8.52 -14.24 9.33
N LYS A 108 7.52 -15.01 9.77
CA LYS A 108 7.54 -16.48 9.79
C LYS A 108 7.57 -17.08 8.38
N ILE A 109 6.70 -16.63 7.49
CA ILE A 109 6.62 -17.10 6.09
C ILE A 109 7.97 -16.95 5.38
N LEU A 110 8.67 -15.82 5.61
CA LEU A 110 9.96 -15.53 4.99
C LEU A 110 11.15 -15.96 5.88
N SER A 111 10.89 -16.39 7.11
CA SER A 111 11.90 -16.74 8.12
C SER A 111 12.93 -15.62 8.31
N LEU A 112 12.50 -14.37 8.40
CA LEU A 112 13.35 -13.19 8.56
C LEU A 112 13.57 -12.84 10.03
N PRO A 113 14.80 -12.44 10.40
CA PRO A 113 15.05 -11.82 11.70
C PRO A 113 14.36 -10.46 11.77
N VAL A 114 13.88 -10.13 12.97
CA VAL A 114 13.13 -8.91 13.26
C VAL A 114 13.98 -7.94 14.05
N VAL A 115 14.07 -6.70 13.62
CA VAL A 115 14.50 -5.55 14.43
C VAL A 115 13.25 -4.84 14.96
N LEU A 116 13.15 -4.78 16.28
CA LEU A 116 12.01 -4.17 16.96
C LEU A 116 12.32 -2.72 17.30
N VAL A 117 11.53 -1.78 16.75
CA VAL A 117 11.56 -0.38 17.14
C VAL A 117 10.68 -0.18 18.37
N VAL A 118 11.28 0.20 19.48
CA VAL A 118 10.62 0.40 20.76
C VAL A 118 10.60 1.90 21.11
N SER A 119 9.40 2.44 21.35
CA SER A 119 9.30 3.80 21.89
C SER A 119 9.70 3.81 23.36
N ALA A 120 10.87 4.39 23.63
CA ALA A 120 11.42 4.50 24.99
C ALA A 120 10.92 5.75 25.75
N GLN A 121 9.88 6.43 25.25
CA GLN A 121 9.34 7.62 25.89
C GLN A 121 8.96 7.36 27.35
N SER A 122 9.69 8.00 28.27
CA SER A 122 9.46 7.93 29.73
C SER A 122 9.62 6.53 30.36
N ILE A 123 10.31 5.59 29.70
CA ILE A 123 10.65 4.26 30.23
C ILE A 123 12.14 3.99 30.11
N THR A 124 12.68 3.16 31.01
CA THR A 124 14.06 2.66 30.99
C THR A 124 14.06 1.13 31.10
N ARG A 125 14.17 0.55 32.29
CA ARG A 125 14.16 -0.91 32.51
C ARG A 125 12.86 -1.58 32.00
N SER A 126 11.73 -0.88 32.00
CA SER A 126 10.47 -1.38 31.44
C SER A 126 10.55 -1.66 29.94
N ALA A 127 11.48 -1.01 29.20
CA ALA A 127 11.72 -1.34 27.80
C ALA A 127 12.18 -2.82 27.63
N ALA A 128 13.02 -3.32 28.56
CA ALA A 128 13.43 -4.72 28.55
C ALA A 128 12.25 -5.68 28.81
N ALA A 129 11.31 -5.30 29.69
CA ALA A 129 10.10 -6.09 29.92
C ALA A 129 9.21 -6.18 28.68
N ILE A 130 9.07 -5.07 27.94
CA ILE A 130 8.36 -5.04 26.66
C ILE A 130 9.04 -5.98 25.64
N VAL A 131 10.34 -5.80 25.42
CA VAL A 131 11.12 -6.64 24.48
C VAL A 131 11.04 -8.11 24.86
N ARG A 132 11.17 -8.43 26.15
CA ARG A 132 11.06 -9.81 26.65
C ARG A 132 9.68 -10.41 26.41
N GLY A 133 8.62 -9.61 26.56
CA GLY A 133 7.25 -9.99 26.22
C GLY A 133 7.15 -10.39 24.74
N PHE A 134 7.66 -9.56 23.84
CA PHE A 134 7.67 -9.86 22.41
C PHE A 134 8.47 -11.10 22.05
N GLN A 135 9.63 -11.34 22.68
CA GLN A 135 10.44 -12.56 22.47
C GLN A 135 9.73 -13.84 22.96
N SER A 136 8.92 -13.73 24.01
CA SER A 136 8.29 -14.89 24.65
C SER A 136 6.91 -15.20 24.09
N PHE A 137 6.28 -14.25 23.42
CA PHE A 137 4.92 -14.36 22.91
C PHE A 137 4.80 -15.39 21.78
N ASP A 138 5.74 -15.37 20.84
CA ASP A 138 5.80 -16.33 19.75
C ASP A 138 7.26 -16.82 19.57
N ARG A 139 7.49 -18.13 19.79
CA ARG A 139 8.83 -18.75 19.73
C ARG A 139 9.36 -18.91 18.31
N ASP A 140 8.49 -18.81 17.31
CA ASP A 140 8.86 -18.90 15.89
C ASP A 140 9.36 -17.57 15.34
N ILE A 141 9.31 -16.51 16.15
CA ILE A 141 9.81 -15.17 15.79
C ILE A 141 11.18 -14.92 16.45
N THR A 142 12.17 -14.59 15.63
CA THR A 142 13.50 -14.20 16.09
C THR A 142 13.60 -12.68 16.13
N ILE A 143 13.55 -12.08 17.33
CA ILE A 143 13.90 -10.67 17.52
C ILE A 143 15.41 -10.59 17.64
N ALA A 144 16.08 -10.10 16.59
CA ALA A 144 17.53 -10.09 16.47
C ALA A 144 18.17 -8.86 17.14
N GLY A 145 17.44 -7.78 17.28
CA GLY A 145 17.92 -6.54 17.92
C GLY A 145 16.84 -5.50 18.09
N VAL A 146 17.18 -4.42 18.75
CA VAL A 146 16.26 -3.32 19.10
C VAL A 146 16.82 -1.99 18.63
N ILE A 147 15.94 -1.11 18.13
CA ILE A 147 16.19 0.32 17.99
C ILE A 147 15.29 1.04 18.98
N LEU A 148 15.90 1.77 19.91
CA LEU A 148 15.18 2.63 20.84
C LEU A 148 14.87 3.96 20.17
N ASN A 149 13.62 4.38 20.20
CA ASN A 149 13.19 5.68 19.73
C ASN A 149 12.68 6.55 20.89
N ASN A 150 12.74 7.87 20.74
CA ASN A 150 12.32 8.86 21.74
C ASN A 150 13.09 8.80 23.07
N VAL A 151 14.41 8.50 23.04
CA VAL A 151 15.25 8.56 24.24
C VAL A 151 15.55 10.00 24.68
N LYS A 152 15.84 10.18 25.99
CA LYS A 152 16.10 11.51 26.59
C LYS A 152 17.57 11.72 27.01
N GLY A 153 18.53 11.48 26.08
CA GLY A 153 19.95 11.68 26.37
C GLY A 153 20.67 10.48 26.99
N GLY A 154 21.97 10.62 27.25
CA GLY A 154 22.88 9.51 27.48
C GLY A 154 22.57 8.61 28.67
N SER A 155 22.20 9.16 29.84
CA SER A 155 21.87 8.35 31.02
C SER A 155 20.61 7.53 30.81
N HIS A 156 19.61 8.07 30.13
CA HIS A 156 18.39 7.36 29.79
C HIS A 156 18.67 6.22 28.80
N THR A 157 19.40 6.53 27.74
CA THR A 157 19.87 5.56 26.72
C THR A 157 20.62 4.42 27.39
N HIS A 158 21.64 4.73 28.19
CA HIS A 158 22.46 3.74 28.86
C HIS A 158 21.61 2.78 29.74
N LYS A 159 20.71 3.32 30.56
CA LYS A 159 19.84 2.49 31.43
C LYS A 159 18.93 1.57 30.62
N ALA A 160 18.31 2.06 29.54
CA ALA A 160 17.41 1.26 28.71
C ALA A 160 18.16 0.20 27.91
N SER A 161 19.28 0.55 27.29
CA SER A 161 20.10 -0.37 26.51
C SER A 161 20.70 -1.47 27.37
N THR A 162 21.33 -1.12 28.49
CA THR A 162 21.91 -2.10 29.44
C THR A 162 20.82 -3.07 29.95
N ALA A 163 19.61 -2.59 30.23
CA ALA A 163 18.51 -3.46 30.66
C ALA A 163 18.10 -4.44 29.56
N ILE A 164 17.97 -3.98 28.30
CA ILE A 164 17.60 -4.84 27.17
C ILE A 164 18.69 -5.89 26.93
N GLU A 165 19.94 -5.49 26.82
CA GLU A 165 21.07 -6.38 26.58
C GLU A 165 21.20 -7.44 27.68
N HIS A 166 21.05 -7.04 28.95
CA HIS A 166 21.15 -7.94 30.07
C HIS A 166 19.98 -8.95 30.17
N TYR A 167 18.72 -8.43 30.11
CA TYR A 167 17.55 -9.29 30.34
C TYR A 167 17.04 -10.00 29.08
N CYS A 168 17.30 -9.46 27.89
CA CYS A 168 16.80 -10.02 26.63
C CYS A 168 17.88 -10.73 25.83
N GLY A 169 19.16 -10.48 26.10
CA GLY A 169 20.29 -11.13 25.42
C GLY A 169 20.45 -10.73 23.95
N ILE A 170 19.91 -9.57 23.55
CA ILE A 170 19.98 -9.05 22.17
C ILE A 170 20.51 -7.62 22.18
N PRO A 171 21.22 -7.19 21.11
CA PRO A 171 21.83 -5.87 21.07
C PRO A 171 20.82 -4.74 20.85
N VAL A 172 21.14 -3.57 21.39
CA VAL A 172 20.52 -2.31 20.99
C VAL A 172 21.34 -1.70 19.87
N ILE A 173 20.77 -1.73 18.65
CA ILE A 173 21.42 -1.30 17.40
C ILE A 173 21.53 0.22 17.31
N GLY A 174 20.61 0.93 17.98
CA GLY A 174 20.57 2.38 17.97
C GLY A 174 19.63 2.95 19.00
N ALA A 175 19.86 4.21 19.35
CA ALA A 175 19.03 4.95 20.30
C ALA A 175 18.83 6.39 19.80
N ILE A 176 17.65 6.62 19.27
CA ILE A 176 17.29 7.86 18.56
C ILE A 176 16.59 8.79 19.57
N PRO A 177 17.10 10.01 19.77
CA PRO A 177 16.49 10.98 20.63
C PRO A 177 15.14 11.44 20.10
N ARG A 178 14.29 11.97 20.96
CA ARG A 178 13.06 12.62 20.52
C ARG A 178 13.40 13.82 19.64
N MET A 179 12.92 13.80 18.41
CA MET A 179 13.10 14.84 17.43
C MET A 179 11.73 15.21 16.84
N GLU A 180 11.44 16.52 16.75
CA GLU A 180 10.17 16.98 16.17
C GLU A 180 10.11 16.69 14.67
N GLU A 181 11.23 16.71 13.99
CA GLU A 181 11.39 16.40 12.57
C GLU A 181 11.05 14.94 12.23
N MET A 182 11.14 14.02 13.22
CA MET A 182 10.74 12.62 13.06
C MET A 182 9.22 12.42 12.96
N HIS A 183 8.45 13.42 13.38
CA HIS A 183 7.04 13.47 13.03
C HIS A 183 6.91 13.86 11.56
N LEU A 184 7.24 12.91 10.68
CA LEU A 184 6.68 12.93 9.33
C LEU A 184 5.19 13.02 9.54
N THR A 185 4.66 14.23 9.42
CA THR A 185 3.22 14.44 9.36
C THR A 185 2.78 13.84 8.02
N MET A 186 2.89 12.50 7.96
CA MET A 186 2.49 11.67 6.81
C MET A 186 1.05 11.98 6.41
N ARG A 187 0.27 12.59 7.33
CA ARG A 187 -1.09 13.06 7.06
C ARG A 187 -1.16 14.26 6.10
N HIS A 188 -0.12 15.08 6.01
CA HIS A 188 -0.05 16.16 5.04
C HIS A 188 0.83 15.81 3.82
N LEU A 189 1.81 14.91 3.97
CA LEU A 189 2.58 14.33 2.86
C LEU A 189 1.88 13.08 2.29
N GLY A 190 1.10 12.34 3.10
CA GLY A 190 0.38 11.14 2.67
C GLY A 190 -0.90 11.41 1.87
N LEU A 191 -1.31 12.67 1.72
CA LEU A 191 -2.37 13.09 0.81
C LEU A 191 -1.82 13.50 -0.57
N VAL A 192 -0.49 13.56 -0.71
CA VAL A 192 0.14 13.94 -1.96
C VAL A 192 1.19 12.89 -2.29
N PRO A 193 0.99 12.10 -3.32
CA PRO A 193 1.99 11.16 -3.77
C PRO A 193 3.26 11.91 -4.18
N TYR A 194 4.40 11.24 -4.03
CA TYR A 194 5.74 11.71 -4.38
C TYR A 194 5.88 12.43 -5.75
N ARG A 195 4.88 12.37 -6.62
CA ARG A 195 4.93 12.90 -7.99
C ARG A 195 4.68 14.40 -8.14
N GLU A 196 4.28 15.14 -7.10
CA GLU A 196 4.13 16.60 -7.20
C GLU A 196 5.45 17.33 -6.91
N GLY A 197 5.91 18.15 -7.84
CA GLY A 197 7.22 18.80 -7.80
C GLY A 197 7.51 19.68 -6.57
N SER A 198 6.51 20.37 -5.99
CA SER A 198 6.67 21.17 -4.76
C SER A 198 6.79 20.28 -3.51
N VAL A 199 6.07 19.18 -3.47
CA VAL A 199 6.08 18.19 -2.37
C VAL A 199 7.33 17.33 -2.44
N GLN A 200 7.83 17.06 -3.65
CA GLN A 200 9.06 16.30 -3.85
C GLN A 200 10.27 16.96 -3.20
N GLY A 201 10.47 18.26 -3.40
CA GLY A 201 11.60 19.00 -2.80
C GLY A 201 11.53 19.05 -1.26
N GLU A 202 10.34 19.24 -0.68
CA GLU A 202 10.14 19.18 0.77
C GLU A 202 10.38 17.78 1.33
N PHE A 203 9.91 16.75 0.64
CA PHE A 203 10.13 15.35 1.03
C PHE A 203 11.62 15.01 1.02
N GLU A 204 12.34 15.33 -0.06
CA GLU A 204 13.77 15.07 -0.20
C GLU A 204 14.58 15.77 0.91
N ALA A 205 14.28 17.04 1.19
CA ALA A 205 14.93 17.79 2.27
C ALA A 205 14.68 17.17 3.66
N ARG A 206 13.44 16.75 3.93
CA ARG A 206 13.08 16.09 5.19
C ARG A 206 13.72 14.71 5.33
N ILE A 207 13.71 13.91 4.27
CA ILE A 207 14.37 12.59 4.27
C ILE A 207 15.88 12.77 4.47
N ALA A 208 16.53 13.74 3.82
CA ALA A 208 17.95 14.03 4.04
C ALA A 208 18.24 14.32 5.51
N THR A 209 17.46 15.21 6.14
CA THR A 209 17.59 15.55 7.56
C THR A 209 17.39 14.34 8.48
N ILE A 210 16.33 13.54 8.26
CA ILE A 210 16.05 12.35 9.06
C ILE A 210 17.15 11.30 8.86
N THR A 211 17.62 11.13 7.63
CA THR A 211 18.68 10.18 7.27
C THR A 211 20.01 10.53 7.96
N GLU A 212 20.41 11.79 7.93
CA GLU A 212 21.60 12.27 8.65
C GLU A 212 21.49 12.01 10.15
N ARG A 213 20.38 12.40 10.75
CA ARG A 213 20.12 12.23 12.19
C ARG A 213 20.10 10.76 12.61
N ILE A 214 19.42 9.90 11.88
CA ILE A 214 19.38 8.47 12.18
C ILE A 214 20.74 7.83 11.97
N GLY A 215 21.47 8.22 10.92
CA GLY A 215 22.81 7.70 10.64
C GLY A 215 23.83 7.93 11.77
N THR A 216 23.66 8.99 12.57
CA THR A 216 24.52 9.25 13.74
C THR A 216 24.11 8.48 15.00
N HIS A 217 22.94 7.83 15.01
CA HIS A 217 22.37 7.18 16.20
C HIS A 217 22.15 5.66 16.02
N VAL A 218 22.45 5.11 14.83
CA VAL A 218 22.26 3.69 14.52
C VAL A 218 23.57 3.10 13.98
N ASP A 219 23.98 1.98 14.54
CA ASP A 219 25.10 1.20 14.04
C ASP A 219 24.69 0.35 12.82
N LEU A 220 25.00 0.88 11.62
CA LEU A 220 24.66 0.20 10.35
C LEU A 220 25.46 -1.09 10.16
N GLY A 221 26.69 -1.19 10.69
CA GLY A 221 27.51 -2.40 10.64
C GLY A 221 26.87 -3.53 11.44
N LEU A 222 26.45 -3.22 12.67
CA LEU A 222 25.73 -4.15 13.52
C LEU A 222 24.39 -4.54 12.89
N LEU A 223 23.62 -3.58 12.36
CA LEU A 223 22.35 -3.86 11.64
C LEU A 223 22.58 -4.87 10.51
N GLN A 224 23.59 -4.65 9.67
CA GLN A 224 23.89 -5.55 8.54
C GLN A 224 24.39 -6.93 9.01
N SER A 225 25.05 -7.03 10.17
CA SER A 225 25.49 -8.30 10.74
C SER A 225 24.33 -9.17 11.24
N LEU A 226 23.21 -8.54 11.62
CA LEU A 226 21.98 -9.23 12.07
C LEU A 226 21.09 -9.68 10.91
N MET A 227 21.35 -9.22 9.68
CA MET A 227 20.60 -9.63 8.50
C MET A 227 20.86 -11.11 8.18
N LYS A 228 19.80 -11.83 7.83
CA LYS A 228 19.90 -13.23 7.39
C LYS A 228 20.28 -13.31 5.92
N GLU A 229 21.19 -14.20 5.59
CA GLU A 229 21.41 -14.58 4.20
C GLU A 229 20.22 -15.38 3.67
N VAL A 230 19.60 -14.86 2.61
CA VAL A 230 18.48 -15.51 1.93
C VAL A 230 18.98 -16.09 0.62
N THR A 231 18.79 -17.39 0.49
CA THR A 231 19.01 -18.12 -0.77
C THR A 231 17.66 -18.57 -1.30
N PHE A 232 17.45 -18.40 -2.59
CA PHE A 232 16.22 -18.86 -3.23
C PHE A 232 16.49 -20.20 -3.93
N PRO A 233 15.67 -21.24 -3.69
CA PRO A 233 15.79 -22.49 -4.43
C PRO A 233 15.63 -22.21 -5.93
N SER A 234 16.34 -22.98 -6.75
CA SER A 234 16.16 -22.94 -8.20
C SER A 234 14.71 -23.31 -8.56
N GLY A 235 14.02 -22.44 -9.30
CA GLY A 235 12.61 -22.64 -9.67
C GLY A 235 12.08 -21.44 -10.44
N LYS A 236 11.01 -21.62 -11.19
CA LYS A 236 10.35 -20.52 -11.92
C LYS A 236 9.53 -19.65 -10.96
N ILE A 237 9.47 -18.36 -11.25
CA ILE A 237 8.55 -17.41 -10.61
C ILE A 237 7.37 -17.25 -11.56
N THR A 238 6.43 -18.19 -11.50
CA THR A 238 5.40 -18.37 -12.53
C THR A 238 4.38 -17.24 -12.60
N ILE A 239 4.19 -16.50 -11.49
CA ILE A 239 3.22 -15.38 -11.43
C ILE A 239 3.63 -14.24 -12.36
N PHE A 240 4.95 -13.99 -12.50
CA PHE A 240 5.50 -12.88 -13.27
C PHE A 240 6.15 -13.31 -14.60
N ASP A 241 5.91 -14.55 -15.04
CA ASP A 241 6.45 -15.04 -16.32
C ASP A 241 5.75 -14.31 -17.48
N LYS A 242 6.54 -13.58 -18.27
CA LYS A 242 6.04 -12.80 -19.41
C LYS A 242 5.53 -13.70 -20.53
N LYS A 243 4.41 -13.32 -21.14
CA LYS A 243 4.00 -13.85 -22.43
C LYS A 243 4.92 -13.34 -23.55
N PRO A 244 5.16 -14.15 -24.59
CA PRO A 244 6.06 -13.76 -25.69
C PRO A 244 5.53 -12.63 -26.57
N ALA A 245 4.22 -12.39 -26.64
CA ALA A 245 3.59 -11.35 -27.46
C ALA A 245 2.67 -10.45 -26.63
N THR A 246 2.70 -9.15 -26.91
CA THR A 246 1.74 -8.16 -26.43
C THR A 246 0.59 -8.05 -27.42
N ASP A 247 -0.65 -8.30 -26.97
CA ASP A 247 -1.84 -8.44 -27.83
C ASP A 247 -3.03 -7.59 -27.37
N VAL A 248 -2.88 -6.80 -26.29
CA VAL A 248 -3.92 -5.94 -25.75
C VAL A 248 -3.30 -4.70 -25.12
N ARG A 249 -3.98 -3.55 -25.23
CA ARG A 249 -3.58 -2.28 -24.63
C ARG A 249 -4.53 -1.92 -23.50
N ILE A 250 -4.00 -1.58 -22.32
CA ILE A 250 -4.78 -1.19 -21.17
C ILE A 250 -4.36 0.21 -20.72
N GLY A 251 -5.31 1.16 -20.81
CA GLY A 251 -5.15 2.49 -20.25
C GLY A 251 -5.19 2.45 -18.73
N ILE A 252 -4.21 3.06 -18.07
CA ILE A 252 -4.18 3.16 -16.60
C ILE A 252 -4.15 4.63 -16.20
N ALA A 253 -5.17 5.08 -15.46
CA ALA A 253 -5.22 6.41 -14.87
C ALA A 253 -4.08 6.56 -13.85
N LEU A 254 -3.11 7.42 -14.11
CA LEU A 254 -1.91 7.54 -13.29
C LEU A 254 -1.43 8.99 -13.21
N ASP A 255 -1.93 9.70 -12.19
CA ASP A 255 -1.57 11.08 -11.88
C ASP A 255 -1.69 11.37 -10.37
N GLU A 256 -1.75 12.63 -10.01
CA GLU A 256 -1.85 13.09 -8.63
C GLU A 256 -3.17 12.67 -7.97
N ALA A 257 -4.26 12.56 -8.73
CA ALA A 257 -5.57 12.14 -8.24
C ALA A 257 -5.73 10.61 -8.16
N PHE A 258 -5.03 9.86 -9.04
CA PHE A 258 -5.17 8.40 -9.19
C PHE A 258 -3.81 7.72 -9.19
N ASN A 259 -3.35 7.26 -8.04
CA ASN A 259 -1.99 6.71 -7.89
C ASN A 259 -1.90 5.51 -6.95
N PHE A 260 -3.02 5.03 -6.42
CA PHE A 260 -3.04 3.86 -5.56
C PHE A 260 -3.05 2.59 -6.40
N TYR A 261 -1.83 2.15 -6.73
CA TYR A 261 -1.57 0.89 -7.42
C TYR A 261 -0.47 0.13 -6.71
N TYR A 262 -0.64 -1.18 -6.59
CA TYR A 262 0.45 -2.05 -6.19
C TYR A 262 1.45 -2.19 -7.33
N ALA A 263 2.75 -2.11 -7.00
CA ALA A 263 3.82 -2.23 -8.00
C ALA A 263 3.72 -3.51 -8.84
N ASP A 264 3.21 -4.59 -8.24
CA ASP A 264 3.02 -5.86 -8.90
C ASP A 264 2.04 -5.82 -10.08
N LEU A 265 1.12 -4.85 -10.12
CA LEU A 265 0.19 -4.69 -11.26
C LEU A 265 0.96 -4.41 -12.56
N PHE A 266 1.96 -3.55 -12.49
CA PHE A 266 2.78 -3.15 -13.64
C PHE A 266 3.72 -4.25 -14.15
N ASP A 267 3.91 -5.32 -13.37
CA ASP A 267 4.61 -6.52 -13.81
C ASP A 267 3.64 -7.61 -14.30
N ILE A 268 2.47 -7.73 -13.67
CA ILE A 268 1.46 -8.75 -13.99
C ILE A 268 0.78 -8.46 -15.33
N LEU A 269 0.40 -7.21 -15.60
CA LEU A 269 -0.24 -6.86 -16.89
C LEU A 269 0.63 -7.24 -18.08
N PRO A 270 1.93 -6.87 -18.13
CA PRO A 270 2.83 -7.36 -19.18
C PRO A 270 3.02 -8.88 -19.19
N ALA A 271 3.04 -9.53 -18.01
CA ALA A 271 3.10 -11.00 -17.93
C ALA A 271 1.85 -11.66 -18.53
N LEU A 272 0.71 -10.98 -18.52
CA LEU A 272 -0.52 -11.40 -19.16
C LEU A 272 -0.64 -10.99 -20.64
N GLY A 273 0.38 -10.31 -21.21
CA GLY A 273 0.40 -9.86 -22.59
C GLY A 273 -0.26 -8.50 -22.82
N ALA A 274 -0.43 -7.70 -21.77
CA ALA A 274 -0.97 -6.35 -21.88
C ALA A 274 0.14 -5.29 -21.96
N GLU A 275 0.02 -4.35 -22.89
CA GLU A 275 0.73 -3.08 -22.87
C GLU A 275 0.04 -2.13 -21.91
N VAL A 276 0.80 -1.56 -20.98
CA VAL A 276 0.31 -0.53 -20.06
C VAL A 276 0.47 0.84 -20.71
N VAL A 277 -0.64 1.56 -20.85
CA VAL A 277 -0.70 2.92 -21.40
C VAL A 277 -1.13 3.88 -20.29
N PRO A 278 -0.18 4.52 -19.59
CA PRO A 278 -0.55 5.48 -18.54
C PRO A 278 -1.16 6.74 -19.15
N PHE A 279 -2.16 7.33 -18.47
CA PHE A 279 -2.75 8.61 -18.80
C PHE A 279 -3.16 9.36 -17.54
N SER A 280 -3.24 10.69 -17.64
CA SER A 280 -3.68 11.55 -16.55
C SER A 280 -5.12 12.02 -16.78
N PRO A 281 -6.09 11.63 -15.94
CA PRO A 281 -7.41 12.24 -15.95
C PRO A 281 -7.40 13.75 -15.72
N LEU A 282 -6.38 14.30 -15.08
CA LEU A 282 -6.23 15.73 -14.84
C LEU A 282 -5.71 16.49 -16.06
N HIS A 283 -4.76 15.91 -16.82
CA HIS A 283 -3.95 16.69 -17.77
C HIS A 283 -4.03 16.20 -19.21
N ASP A 284 -4.46 14.95 -19.45
CA ASP A 284 -4.40 14.33 -20.77
C ASP A 284 -5.78 14.26 -21.45
N ARG A 285 -5.76 13.72 -22.67
CA ARG A 285 -6.91 13.09 -23.33
C ARG A 285 -6.84 11.58 -23.10
N LEU A 286 -8.01 10.95 -23.13
CA LEU A 286 -8.08 9.48 -23.02
C LEU A 286 -7.33 8.83 -24.19
N PRO A 287 -6.31 7.98 -23.94
CA PRO A 287 -5.59 7.28 -25.01
C PRO A 287 -6.48 6.18 -25.63
N ASP A 288 -6.18 5.80 -26.85
CA ASP A 288 -6.77 4.62 -27.47
C ASP A 288 -6.26 3.33 -26.79
N ALA A 289 -7.17 2.52 -26.26
CA ALA A 289 -6.87 1.27 -25.56
C ALA A 289 -8.05 0.29 -25.65
N ASP A 290 -7.77 -1.00 -25.44
CA ASP A 290 -8.77 -2.08 -25.49
C ASP A 290 -9.55 -2.21 -24.15
N GLY A 291 -9.09 -1.54 -23.10
CA GLY A 291 -9.72 -1.47 -21.79
C GLY A 291 -9.03 -0.47 -20.88
N TYR A 292 -9.66 -0.12 -19.77
CA TYR A 292 -9.15 0.93 -18.87
C TYR A 292 -9.23 0.52 -17.40
N MET A 293 -8.26 0.99 -16.61
CA MET A 293 -8.23 0.84 -15.15
C MET A 293 -8.07 2.20 -14.47
N LEU A 294 -8.96 2.51 -13.53
CA LEU A 294 -8.89 3.70 -12.69
C LEU A 294 -8.69 3.24 -11.23
N GLY A 295 -7.48 3.39 -10.72
CA GLY A 295 -7.15 3.02 -9.35
C GLY A 295 -7.72 3.97 -8.30
N GLY A 296 -7.38 3.71 -7.06
CA GLY A 296 -7.65 4.62 -5.96
C GLY A 296 -6.76 5.86 -5.98
N GLY A 297 -6.99 6.72 -5.01
CA GLY A 297 -6.29 7.99 -4.83
C GLY A 297 -7.14 8.98 -4.07
N TYR A 298 -6.88 10.27 -4.30
CA TYR A 298 -7.59 11.37 -3.64
C TYR A 298 -8.21 12.33 -4.67
N PRO A 299 -9.18 11.87 -5.50
CA PRO A 299 -9.81 12.71 -6.51
C PRO A 299 -10.52 13.92 -5.91
N GLU A 300 -10.96 13.86 -4.65
CA GLU A 300 -11.60 14.96 -3.93
C GLU A 300 -10.69 16.17 -3.71
N LEU A 301 -9.37 15.99 -3.80
CA LEU A 301 -8.41 17.10 -3.72
C LEU A 301 -8.29 17.85 -5.05
N PHE A 302 -8.74 17.24 -6.14
CA PHE A 302 -8.57 17.71 -7.52
C PHE A 302 -9.90 17.88 -8.24
N VAL A 303 -11.01 18.00 -7.51
CA VAL A 303 -12.38 18.04 -8.07
C VAL A 303 -12.58 19.12 -9.12
N GLN A 304 -11.95 20.28 -8.95
CA GLN A 304 -12.06 21.39 -9.91
C GLN A 304 -11.37 21.08 -11.24
N GLN A 305 -10.17 20.48 -11.17
CA GLN A 305 -9.43 20.05 -12.37
C GLN A 305 -10.14 18.90 -13.08
N LEU A 306 -10.64 17.91 -12.32
CA LEU A 306 -11.41 16.80 -12.86
C LEU A 306 -12.72 17.27 -13.52
N GLU A 307 -13.44 18.20 -12.90
CA GLU A 307 -14.63 18.80 -13.48
C GLU A 307 -14.31 19.60 -14.76
N ALA A 308 -13.20 20.36 -14.76
CA ALA A 308 -12.79 21.18 -15.89
C ALA A 308 -12.36 20.37 -17.12
N ASN A 309 -11.89 19.12 -16.93
CA ASN A 309 -11.54 18.23 -18.04
C ASN A 309 -12.79 17.48 -18.55
N ASP A 310 -13.75 18.22 -19.13
CA ASP A 310 -15.01 17.71 -19.66
C ASP A 310 -14.81 16.64 -20.73
N ARG A 311 -13.83 16.83 -21.63
CA ARG A 311 -13.49 15.89 -22.69
C ARG A 311 -13.06 14.51 -22.13
N MET A 312 -12.31 14.48 -21.03
CA MET A 312 -11.92 13.23 -20.38
C MET A 312 -13.12 12.53 -19.77
N ARG A 313 -13.99 13.30 -19.07
CA ARG A 313 -15.21 12.75 -18.45
C ARG A 313 -16.15 12.16 -19.48
N GLU A 314 -16.40 12.88 -20.59
CA GLU A 314 -17.23 12.42 -21.72
C GLU A 314 -16.62 11.18 -22.38
N ALA A 315 -15.31 11.15 -22.63
CA ALA A 315 -14.65 10.00 -23.23
C ALA A 315 -14.74 8.74 -22.34
N ILE A 316 -14.59 8.87 -21.01
CA ILE A 316 -14.76 7.74 -20.06
C ILE A 316 -16.22 7.27 -20.05
N LEU A 317 -17.19 8.17 -20.10
CA LEU A 317 -18.61 7.80 -20.20
C LEU A 317 -18.89 7.05 -21.51
N ASP A 318 -18.34 7.49 -22.63
CA ASP A 318 -18.48 6.84 -23.93
C ASP A 318 -17.81 5.45 -23.96
N VAL A 319 -16.64 5.28 -23.33
CA VAL A 319 -15.99 3.97 -23.12
C VAL A 319 -16.97 3.00 -22.46
N SER A 320 -17.62 3.41 -21.37
CA SER A 320 -18.58 2.58 -20.66
C SER A 320 -19.82 2.26 -21.48
N ARG A 321 -20.39 3.27 -22.18
CA ARG A 321 -21.57 3.11 -23.05
C ARG A 321 -21.31 2.19 -24.24
N ASN A 322 -20.11 2.26 -24.81
CA ASN A 322 -19.71 1.43 -25.94
C ASN A 322 -19.25 0.01 -25.50
N GLY A 323 -19.36 -0.33 -24.22
CA GLY A 323 -19.04 -1.66 -23.71
C GLY A 323 -17.56 -1.99 -23.73
N ILE A 324 -16.66 -1.01 -23.79
CA ILE A 324 -15.23 -1.20 -23.59
C ILE A 324 -15.00 -1.51 -22.10
N PRO A 325 -14.22 -2.57 -21.74
CA PRO A 325 -14.01 -2.93 -20.34
C PRO A 325 -13.38 -1.79 -19.53
N LEU A 326 -13.99 -1.48 -18.40
CA LEU A 326 -13.50 -0.47 -17.47
C LEU A 326 -13.59 -1.01 -16.04
N TYR A 327 -12.45 -1.00 -15.35
CA TYR A 327 -12.34 -1.42 -13.95
C TYR A 327 -11.90 -0.25 -13.09
N SER A 328 -12.58 -0.03 -11.96
CA SER A 328 -12.20 1.05 -11.05
C SER A 328 -12.26 0.65 -9.58
N GLU A 329 -11.36 1.25 -8.78
CA GLU A 329 -11.28 1.07 -7.32
C GLU A 329 -11.35 2.42 -6.61
N CYS A 330 -12.10 2.50 -5.50
CA CYS A 330 -12.15 3.60 -4.54
C CYS A 330 -12.24 4.99 -5.19
N GLY A 331 -11.15 5.73 -5.31
CA GLY A 331 -11.12 7.03 -5.99
C GLY A 331 -11.63 6.97 -7.44
N GLY A 332 -11.30 5.88 -8.15
CA GLY A 332 -11.83 5.63 -9.49
C GLY A 332 -13.35 5.44 -9.50
N LEU A 333 -13.92 4.71 -8.53
CA LEU A 333 -15.38 4.63 -8.37
C LEU A 333 -15.99 6.00 -8.11
N MET A 334 -15.38 6.81 -7.23
CA MET A 334 -15.84 8.16 -6.93
C MET A 334 -15.92 9.04 -8.19
N TYR A 335 -14.91 8.95 -9.06
CA TYR A 335 -14.88 9.69 -10.33
C TYR A 335 -15.90 9.18 -11.35
N LEU A 336 -16.32 7.93 -11.29
CA LEU A 336 -17.33 7.36 -12.19
C LEU A 336 -18.77 7.70 -11.80
N THR A 337 -19.05 8.30 -10.62
CA THR A 337 -20.38 8.81 -10.25
C THR A 337 -20.77 10.03 -11.09
N GLU A 338 -22.03 10.50 -11.00
CA GLU A 338 -22.46 11.73 -11.71
C GLU A 338 -21.80 12.98 -11.14
N ARG A 339 -21.58 13.00 -9.82
CA ARG A 339 -21.02 14.16 -9.13
C ARG A 339 -20.35 13.81 -7.82
N MET A 340 -19.44 14.68 -7.40
CA MET A 340 -18.84 14.65 -6.06
C MET A 340 -19.34 15.85 -5.26
N VAL A 341 -19.83 15.59 -4.05
CA VAL A 341 -20.35 16.56 -3.10
C VAL A 341 -19.36 16.70 -1.94
N LEU A 342 -18.69 17.84 -1.88
CA LEU A 342 -17.85 18.20 -0.73
C LEU A 342 -18.73 18.95 0.27
N LYS A 343 -18.97 18.34 1.42
CA LYS A 343 -19.83 18.89 2.48
C LYS A 343 -19.15 20.07 3.19
N LYS A 344 -19.97 20.94 3.76
CA LYS A 344 -19.52 21.99 4.68
C LYS A 344 -18.59 21.41 5.74
N GLY A 345 -17.50 22.12 6.01
CA GLY A 345 -16.44 21.71 6.96
C GLY A 345 -15.28 20.96 6.31
N TRP A 346 -15.44 20.40 5.11
CA TRP A 346 -14.32 19.79 4.39
C TRP A 346 -13.28 20.86 4.03
N GLN A 347 -12.03 20.68 4.48
CA GLN A 347 -10.94 21.64 4.27
C GLN A 347 -11.29 23.10 4.57
N GLY A 348 -12.19 23.35 5.53
CA GLY A 348 -12.63 24.68 5.91
C GLY A 348 -13.76 25.27 5.04
N ALA A 349 -14.36 24.48 4.15
CA ALA A 349 -15.49 24.92 3.32
C ALA A 349 -16.67 25.42 4.17
N THR A 350 -17.24 26.56 3.79
CA THR A 350 -18.35 27.21 4.51
C THR A 350 -19.73 26.68 4.10
N HIS A 351 -19.84 26.02 2.95
CA HIS A 351 -21.06 25.45 2.37
C HIS A 351 -20.72 24.18 1.58
N ASP A 352 -21.75 23.42 1.21
CA ASP A 352 -21.61 22.25 0.34
C ASP A 352 -21.29 22.72 -1.08
N SER A 353 -20.36 22.03 -1.71
CA SER A 353 -19.97 22.26 -3.12
C SER A 353 -20.18 20.99 -3.92
N ARG A 354 -20.61 21.13 -5.17
CA ARG A 354 -20.88 20.00 -6.07
C ARG A 354 -20.07 20.16 -7.33
N TYR A 355 -19.45 19.07 -7.77
CA TYR A 355 -18.59 19.01 -8.94
C TYR A 355 -19.04 17.86 -9.84
N ALA A 356 -19.20 18.13 -11.14
CA ALA A 356 -19.56 17.11 -12.12
C ALA A 356 -18.42 16.10 -12.31
N MET A 357 -18.78 14.80 -12.32
CA MET A 357 -17.87 13.69 -12.59
C MET A 357 -18.28 12.97 -13.88
N CYS A 358 -17.82 11.74 -14.14
CA CYS A 358 -18.03 11.06 -15.42
C CYS A 358 -19.49 10.66 -15.69
N GLY A 359 -20.30 10.41 -14.67
CA GLY A 359 -21.73 10.04 -14.84
C GLY A 359 -21.94 8.63 -15.39
N VAL A 360 -21.01 7.72 -15.19
CA VAL A 360 -21.14 6.31 -15.57
C VAL A 360 -22.14 5.61 -14.66
N PHE A 361 -22.06 5.87 -13.35
CA PHE A 361 -23.01 5.40 -12.36
C PHE A 361 -23.93 6.54 -11.93
N HIS A 362 -25.24 6.32 -11.99
CA HIS A 362 -26.22 7.29 -11.51
C HIS A 362 -26.18 7.39 -10.00
N GLY A 363 -25.86 8.57 -9.51
CA GLY A 363 -25.71 8.83 -8.09
C GLY A 363 -24.56 9.80 -7.79
N GLU A 364 -24.22 9.90 -6.53
CA GLU A 364 -23.22 10.88 -6.07
C GLU A 364 -22.26 10.31 -5.02
N THR A 365 -21.05 10.82 -5.01
CA THR A 365 -20.09 10.64 -3.94
C THR A 365 -20.19 11.80 -2.97
N ARG A 366 -20.25 11.52 -1.66
CA ARG A 366 -20.31 12.51 -0.59
C ARG A 366 -19.07 12.44 0.28
N MET A 367 -18.48 13.60 0.60
CA MET A 367 -17.32 13.72 1.47
C MET A 367 -17.44 14.92 2.42
N PRO A 368 -16.91 14.85 3.66
CA PRO A 368 -16.44 13.64 4.31
C PRO A 368 -17.60 12.73 4.75
N ALA A 369 -17.29 11.46 4.93
CA ALA A 369 -18.13 10.47 5.59
C ALA A 369 -17.35 9.78 6.70
N ASP A 370 -17.97 8.82 7.38
CA ASP A 370 -17.32 8.03 8.41
C ASP A 370 -16.14 7.24 7.82
N ARG A 371 -15.07 7.14 8.59
CA ARG A 371 -13.87 6.41 8.18
C ARG A 371 -14.14 4.92 8.14
N VAL A 372 -13.94 4.32 6.98
CA VAL A 372 -13.92 2.87 6.78
C VAL A 372 -12.47 2.40 6.58
N VAL A 373 -12.03 1.45 7.41
CA VAL A 373 -10.75 0.75 7.28
C VAL A 373 -10.97 -0.70 7.65
N SER A 374 -11.02 -1.58 6.68
CA SER A 374 -11.30 -3.00 6.91
C SER A 374 -10.60 -3.89 5.89
N TYR A 375 -10.24 -5.08 6.32
CA TYR A 375 -10.06 -6.19 5.40
C TYR A 375 -11.39 -6.64 4.81
N VAL A 376 -11.38 -7.05 3.55
CA VAL A 376 -12.55 -7.46 2.80
C VAL A 376 -12.43 -8.93 2.38
N GLU A 377 -13.50 -9.71 2.59
CA GLU A 377 -13.70 -11.03 1.98
C GLU A 377 -15.00 -11.01 1.20
N GLY A 378 -14.97 -11.46 -0.06
CA GLY A 378 -16.14 -11.42 -0.90
C GLY A 378 -16.13 -12.46 -2.02
N LYS A 379 -17.25 -12.44 -2.75
CA LYS A 379 -17.43 -13.22 -3.99
C LYS A 379 -17.88 -12.28 -5.10
N SER A 380 -17.35 -12.47 -6.31
CA SER A 380 -17.82 -11.79 -7.49
C SER A 380 -18.76 -12.66 -8.33
N ALA A 381 -19.73 -12.03 -8.97
CA ALA A 381 -20.68 -12.68 -9.87
C ALA A 381 -19.98 -13.12 -11.18
N ALA A 382 -20.52 -14.17 -11.81
CA ALA A 382 -19.94 -14.74 -13.03
C ALA A 382 -19.99 -13.80 -14.24
N ASP A 383 -20.98 -12.93 -14.29
CA ASP A 383 -21.23 -11.96 -15.36
C ASP A 383 -20.56 -10.60 -15.10
N SER A 384 -19.69 -10.52 -14.10
CA SER A 384 -18.91 -9.31 -13.84
C SER A 384 -17.73 -9.17 -14.80
N PRO A 385 -17.24 -7.95 -15.05
CA PRO A 385 -16.05 -7.72 -15.88
C PRO A 385 -14.78 -8.44 -15.41
N VAL A 386 -14.73 -8.85 -14.15
CA VAL A 386 -13.60 -9.58 -13.54
C VAL A 386 -13.89 -11.07 -13.32
N GLY A 387 -15.07 -11.56 -13.76
CA GLY A 387 -15.48 -12.96 -13.66
C GLY A 387 -15.84 -13.40 -12.23
N SER A 388 -16.20 -14.70 -12.10
CA SER A 388 -16.55 -15.31 -10.82
C SER A 388 -15.30 -15.69 -10.03
N ALA A 389 -15.18 -15.19 -8.82
CA ALA A 389 -14.09 -15.53 -7.91
C ALA A 389 -14.50 -15.31 -6.45
N THR A 390 -13.86 -16.03 -5.52
CA THR A 390 -13.73 -15.57 -4.14
C THR A 390 -12.48 -14.70 -4.05
N PHE A 391 -12.56 -13.60 -3.32
CA PHE A 391 -11.43 -12.68 -3.20
C PHE A 391 -11.25 -12.19 -1.78
N ARG A 392 -10.03 -11.72 -1.50
CA ARG A 392 -9.66 -10.96 -0.31
C ARG A 392 -8.98 -9.68 -0.75
N GLY A 393 -9.35 -8.60 -0.06
CA GLY A 393 -8.85 -7.26 -0.33
C GLY A 393 -8.94 -6.38 0.91
N HIS A 394 -9.01 -5.09 0.69
CA HIS A 394 -9.26 -4.12 1.75
C HIS A 394 -10.08 -2.95 1.23
N GLU A 395 -10.66 -2.20 2.13
CA GLU A 395 -11.30 -0.92 1.89
C GLU A 395 -10.73 0.13 2.83
N PHE A 396 -10.47 1.31 2.30
CA PHE A 396 -9.98 2.46 3.05
C PHE A 396 -10.50 3.73 2.39
N HIS A 397 -11.53 4.33 2.97
CA HIS A 397 -12.13 5.56 2.44
C HIS A 397 -12.77 6.40 3.53
N TYR A 398 -13.03 7.68 3.20
CA TYR A 398 -13.74 8.67 4.00
C TYR A 398 -14.93 9.25 3.24
N SER A 399 -15.38 8.55 2.21
CA SER A 399 -16.47 8.92 1.34
C SER A 399 -17.64 7.96 1.45
N ASP A 400 -18.80 8.41 1.05
CA ASP A 400 -20.02 7.66 0.92
C ASP A 400 -20.51 7.77 -0.53
N VAL A 401 -20.60 6.67 -1.24
CA VAL A 401 -21.13 6.59 -2.60
C VAL A 401 -22.58 6.13 -2.53
N VAL A 402 -23.49 6.99 -2.94
CA VAL A 402 -24.93 6.74 -2.95
C VAL A 402 -25.38 6.59 -4.40
N LEU A 403 -25.74 5.40 -4.80
CA LEU A 403 -26.16 5.06 -6.14
C LEU A 403 -27.69 4.81 -6.22
N ASP A 404 -28.22 4.82 -7.43
CA ASP A 404 -29.61 4.52 -7.69
C ASP A 404 -30.00 3.14 -7.20
N LYS A 405 -31.26 2.97 -6.76
CA LYS A 405 -31.80 1.71 -6.23
C LYS A 405 -31.72 0.54 -7.21
N ASN A 406 -31.66 0.82 -8.50
CA ASN A 406 -31.58 -0.18 -9.57
C ASN A 406 -30.13 -0.56 -9.92
N THR A 407 -29.13 -0.03 -9.20
CA THR A 407 -27.74 -0.36 -9.43
C THR A 407 -27.50 -1.84 -9.16
N ARG A 408 -26.87 -2.53 -10.12
CA ARG A 408 -26.45 -3.91 -9.97
C ARG A 408 -25.07 -3.96 -9.32
N TYR A 409 -24.89 -4.85 -8.36
CA TYR A 409 -23.62 -5.07 -7.67
C TYR A 409 -23.08 -6.46 -8.02
N ALA A 410 -21.81 -6.52 -8.38
CA ALA A 410 -21.12 -7.76 -8.70
C ALA A 410 -20.47 -8.43 -7.48
N TYR A 411 -20.22 -7.69 -6.42
CA TYR A 411 -19.58 -8.21 -5.22
C TYR A 411 -20.55 -8.35 -4.08
N VAL A 412 -20.53 -9.53 -3.43
CA VAL A 412 -21.22 -9.79 -2.16
C VAL A 412 -20.13 -10.02 -1.11
N LEU A 413 -20.09 -9.18 -0.10
CA LEU A 413 -19.06 -9.19 0.93
C LEU A 413 -19.52 -10.05 2.12
N LYS A 414 -18.66 -10.96 2.56
CA LYS A 414 -18.79 -11.67 3.84
C LYS A 414 -18.16 -10.86 4.97
N ARG A 415 -17.12 -10.08 4.65
CA ARG A 415 -16.43 -9.15 5.53
C ARG A 415 -16.13 -7.88 4.72
N GLY A 416 -16.33 -6.72 5.33
CA GLY A 416 -16.26 -5.41 4.70
C GLY A 416 -17.62 -4.72 4.75
N ILE A 417 -17.65 -3.47 4.28
CA ILE A 417 -18.86 -2.62 4.23
C ILE A 417 -19.35 -2.50 2.78
N GLY A 418 -18.43 -2.21 1.86
CA GLY A 418 -18.71 -1.98 0.46
C GLY A 418 -19.46 -0.65 0.21
N ILE A 419 -20.19 -0.58 -0.89
CA ILE A 419 -20.99 0.59 -1.28
C ILE A 419 -22.29 0.65 -0.48
N GLN A 420 -22.98 -0.46 -0.33
CA GLN A 420 -24.28 -0.52 0.37
C GLN A 420 -24.57 -1.95 0.86
N ASP A 421 -24.94 -2.11 2.14
CA ASP A 421 -25.45 -3.36 2.71
C ASP A 421 -24.60 -4.62 2.42
N ASN A 422 -23.28 -4.49 2.54
CA ASN A 422 -22.30 -5.52 2.17
C ASN A 422 -22.29 -5.87 0.65
N LEU A 423 -22.85 -5.02 -0.19
CA LEU A 423 -22.74 -5.08 -1.64
C LEU A 423 -21.69 -4.07 -2.11
N ASP A 424 -20.87 -4.50 -3.06
CA ASP A 424 -19.81 -3.68 -3.66
C ASP A 424 -19.67 -4.04 -5.15
N GLY A 425 -18.78 -3.32 -5.85
CA GLY A 425 -18.60 -3.56 -7.27
C GLY A 425 -19.85 -3.23 -8.08
N ALA A 426 -20.26 -1.96 -8.11
CA ALA A 426 -21.33 -1.47 -8.99
C ALA A 426 -21.00 -1.79 -10.44
N VAL A 427 -21.98 -2.27 -11.22
CA VAL A 427 -21.78 -2.72 -12.60
C VAL A 427 -22.79 -2.07 -13.54
N THR A 428 -22.29 -1.55 -14.65
CA THR A 428 -23.06 -1.15 -15.81
C THR A 428 -22.32 -1.56 -17.09
N SER A 429 -22.98 -2.21 -18.05
CA SER A 429 -22.32 -2.75 -19.24
C SER A 429 -21.09 -3.62 -18.84
N ARG A 430 -19.90 -3.27 -19.33
CA ARG A 430 -18.61 -3.92 -18.99
C ARG A 430 -17.76 -3.05 -18.05
N THR A 431 -18.39 -2.13 -17.31
CA THR A 431 -17.78 -1.29 -16.31
C THR A 431 -18.05 -1.83 -14.92
N LEU A 432 -17.01 -1.90 -14.07
CA LEU A 432 -17.11 -2.23 -12.66
C LEU A 432 -16.41 -1.15 -11.84
N GLY A 433 -17.08 -0.68 -10.78
CA GLY A 433 -16.51 0.25 -9.80
C GLY A 433 -16.76 -0.24 -8.36
N SER A 434 -15.72 -0.32 -7.55
CA SER A 434 -15.79 -0.84 -6.17
C SER A 434 -15.04 0.04 -5.18
N TYR A 435 -15.44 -0.02 -3.90
CA TYR A 435 -14.60 0.48 -2.83
C TYR A 435 -13.46 -0.49 -2.48
N THR A 436 -13.69 -1.78 -2.72
CA THR A 436 -12.69 -2.81 -2.48
C THR A 436 -11.48 -2.63 -3.37
N HIS A 437 -10.30 -2.61 -2.74
CA HIS A 437 -9.01 -2.69 -3.42
C HIS A 437 -8.52 -4.14 -3.45
N LEU A 438 -8.07 -4.59 -4.60
CA LEU A 438 -7.58 -5.95 -4.82
C LEU A 438 -6.07 -5.96 -5.10
N HIS A 439 -5.33 -6.81 -4.36
CA HIS A 439 -3.92 -7.02 -4.70
C HIS A 439 -3.81 -7.92 -5.95
N PRO A 440 -3.07 -7.50 -7.01
CA PRO A 440 -3.08 -8.17 -8.30
C PRO A 440 -2.56 -9.61 -8.26
N VAL A 441 -1.65 -9.94 -7.34
CA VAL A 441 -1.19 -11.33 -7.14
C VAL A 441 -2.25 -12.16 -6.42
N ALA A 442 -2.89 -11.63 -5.39
CA ALA A 442 -3.95 -12.32 -4.65
C ALA A 442 -5.18 -12.58 -5.53
N SER A 443 -5.47 -11.65 -6.44
CA SER A 443 -6.63 -11.68 -7.34
C SER A 443 -6.22 -11.91 -8.81
N LEU A 444 -5.14 -12.66 -9.05
CA LEU A 444 -4.58 -12.88 -10.38
C LEU A 444 -5.61 -13.42 -11.40
N GLY A 445 -6.52 -14.29 -10.94
CA GLY A 445 -7.60 -14.82 -11.78
C GLY A 445 -8.56 -13.73 -12.27
N MET A 446 -8.90 -12.77 -11.41
CA MET A 446 -9.77 -11.64 -11.75
C MET A 446 -9.09 -10.67 -12.72
N ILE A 447 -7.81 -10.34 -12.46
CA ILE A 447 -7.02 -9.49 -13.38
C ILE A 447 -6.87 -10.16 -14.75
N ARG A 448 -6.59 -11.46 -14.78
CA ARG A 448 -6.52 -12.22 -16.04
C ARG A 448 -7.85 -12.19 -16.80
N HIS A 449 -8.96 -12.40 -16.10
CA HIS A 449 -10.28 -12.34 -16.72
C HIS A 449 -10.56 -10.96 -17.33
N PHE A 450 -10.23 -9.89 -16.61
CA PHE A 450 -10.36 -8.52 -17.13
C PHE A 450 -9.52 -8.32 -18.40
N VAL A 451 -8.24 -8.73 -18.40
CA VAL A 451 -7.38 -8.66 -19.57
C VAL A 451 -7.95 -9.47 -20.74
N ASP A 452 -8.50 -10.66 -20.47
CA ASP A 452 -9.15 -11.50 -21.50
C ASP A 452 -10.45 -10.87 -22.03
N GLN A 453 -11.18 -10.10 -21.21
CA GLN A 453 -12.31 -9.29 -21.68
C GLN A 453 -11.85 -8.15 -22.62
N CYS A 454 -10.73 -7.51 -22.33
CA CYS A 454 -10.18 -6.45 -23.20
C CYS A 454 -9.76 -6.98 -24.59
N ARG A 455 -9.40 -8.26 -24.70
CA ARG A 455 -9.08 -8.91 -26.01
C ARG A 455 -10.30 -9.15 -26.90
N LYS A 456 -11.47 -9.27 -26.30
CA LYS A 456 -12.72 -9.49 -27.06
C LYS A 456 -13.16 -8.15 -27.65
N LYS A 457 -12.82 -7.90 -28.91
CA LYS A 457 -13.33 -6.74 -29.63
C LYS A 457 -14.86 -6.80 -29.63
N THR A 458 -15.49 -5.71 -29.26
CA THR A 458 -16.94 -5.50 -29.30
C THR A 458 -17.44 -5.48 -30.74
#